data_e6a37d2a175f3edcb1864d8337289737
#
_entry.id   e6a37d2a175f3edcb1864d8337289737
#
_cell.length_a   1.000
_cell.length_b   1.000
_cell.length_c   1.000
_cell.angle_alpha   90.00
_cell.angle_beta   90.00
_cell.angle_gamma   90.00
#
_symmetry.space_group_name_H-M   'P 1'
#
loop_
_entity.id
_entity.type
_entity.pdbx_description
1 polymer ?
#
loop_
_entity_poly.entity_id
_entity_poly.type
_entity_poly.pdbx_seq_one_letter_code
_entity_poly.pdbx_strand_id
1 'polypeptide(L)'
;MSELHFWGECKKTLERDLPIEEYSTWIAPLTLEQNNGSNPLSYSVLAPNKFISDWVEDNYGITIKERLSAITSMKDFNLNFEIFVDYYEKNISAE
;
A
#
# COMPACT_ATOMS: atom_id res chain seq x y z
N MET A 1 1.49 11.30 13.46
CA MET A 1 1.51 11.28 12.30
C MET A 1 1.78 10.15 11.69
N SER A 2 1.10 9.42 11.40
CA SER A 2 1.30 8.24 10.93
C SER A 2 1.21 8.11 9.50
N GLU A 3 0.62 9.02 8.79
CA GLU A 3 0.49 8.83 7.42
C GLU A 3 1.66 9.23 6.68
N LEU A 4 2.13 8.43 5.75
CA LEU A 4 3.22 8.79 4.87
C LEU A 4 2.72 9.77 3.84
N HIS A 5 3.37 10.95 3.79
CA HIS A 5 2.94 12.03 2.95
C HIS A 5 2.88 11.64 1.49
N PHE A 6 3.89 10.93 1.04
CA PHE A 6 3.94 10.57 -0.37
C PHE A 6 2.90 9.53 -0.76
N TRP A 7 2.35 8.79 0.22
CA TRP A 7 1.30 7.84 -0.10
C TRP A 7 0.03 8.57 -0.55
N GLY A 8 -0.28 9.69 0.11
CA GLY A 8 -1.40 10.51 -0.32
C GLY A 8 -1.20 11.04 -1.72
N GLU A 9 0.03 11.44 -2.06
CA GLU A 9 0.33 11.90 -3.40
C GLU A 9 0.14 10.78 -4.42
N CYS A 10 0.62 9.60 -4.08
CA CYS A 10 0.49 8.46 -4.96
C CYS A 10 -0.97 8.13 -5.23
N LYS A 11 -1.78 8.12 -4.18
CA LYS A 11 -3.20 7.82 -4.32
C LYS A 11 -3.91 8.87 -5.17
N LYS A 12 -3.51 10.12 -5.05
CA LYS A 12 -4.11 11.16 -5.86
C LYS A 12 -3.85 10.95 -7.35
N THR A 13 -2.65 10.52 -7.70
CA THR A 13 -2.36 10.27 -9.10
C THR A 13 -3.16 9.08 -9.63
N LEU A 14 -3.35 8.07 -8.79
CA LEU A 14 -4.14 6.92 -9.20
C LEU A 14 -5.61 7.26 -9.32
N GLU A 15 -6.11 8.10 -8.42
CA GLU A 15 -7.49 8.54 -8.49
C GLU A 15 -7.76 9.30 -9.77
N ARG A 16 -6.80 10.10 -10.20
CA ARG A 16 -6.93 10.86 -11.43
C ARG A 16 -6.92 9.96 -12.66
N ASP A 17 -6.08 8.93 -12.62
CA ASP A 17 -5.83 8.13 -13.82
C ASP A 17 -6.73 6.91 -13.95
N LEU A 18 -7.36 6.46 -12.89
CA LEU A 18 -8.21 5.28 -12.95
C LEU A 18 -9.68 5.66 -12.96
N PRO A 19 -10.54 4.80 -13.53
CA PRO A 19 -11.98 5.03 -13.39
C PRO A 19 -12.34 5.07 -11.92
N ILE A 20 -13.31 5.89 -11.56
CA ILE A 20 -13.66 6.10 -10.16
C ILE A 20 -14.05 4.80 -9.48
N GLU A 21 -14.68 3.91 -10.20
CA GLU A 21 -15.11 2.64 -9.62
C GLU A 21 -13.92 1.76 -9.27
N GLU A 22 -12.91 1.75 -10.13
CA GLU A 22 -11.71 0.96 -9.84
C GLU A 22 -10.94 1.56 -8.70
N TYR A 23 -10.79 2.87 -8.69
CA TYR A 23 -10.07 3.51 -7.62
C TYR A 23 -10.75 3.26 -6.28
N SER A 24 -12.06 3.44 -6.22
CA SER A 24 -12.80 3.30 -4.98
C SER A 24 -12.78 1.88 -4.45
N THR A 25 -12.81 0.91 -5.34
CA THR A 25 -12.86 -0.49 -4.93
C THR A 25 -11.49 -1.00 -4.50
N TRP A 26 -10.46 -0.68 -5.26
CA TRP A 26 -9.17 -1.34 -5.09
C TRP A 26 -8.11 -0.49 -4.41
N ILE A 27 -8.09 0.81 -4.68
CA ILE A 27 -7.01 1.66 -4.19
C ILE A 27 -7.39 2.44 -2.93
N ALA A 28 -8.61 2.98 -2.91
CA ALA A 28 -9.03 3.81 -1.79
C ALA A 28 -8.87 3.12 -0.43
N PRO A 29 -9.18 1.83 -0.30
CA PRO A 29 -9.06 1.19 1.01
C PRO A 29 -7.63 0.83 1.42
N LEU A 30 -6.66 1.08 0.57
CA LEU A 30 -5.28 0.70 0.89
C LEU A 30 -4.59 1.72 1.78
N THR A 31 -3.70 1.24 2.64
CA THR A 31 -2.82 2.11 3.40
C THR A 31 -1.39 1.67 3.19
N LEU A 32 -0.45 2.53 3.49
CA LEU A 32 0.97 2.21 3.33
C LEU A 32 1.66 2.32 4.68
N GLU A 33 2.50 1.34 4.97
CA GLU A 33 3.23 1.33 6.22
C GLU A 33 4.71 1.16 5.92
N GLN A 34 5.54 1.89 6.63
CA GLN A 34 6.98 1.73 6.46
C GLN A 34 7.47 0.70 7.47
N ASN A 35 8.28 -0.24 7.00
CA ASN A 35 8.83 -1.28 7.87
C ASN A 35 10.15 -0.78 8.43
N ASN A 36 10.15 -0.49 9.71
CA ASN A 36 11.32 0.08 10.36
C ASN A 36 12.41 -0.95 10.47
N GLY A 37 13.63 -0.49 10.40
CA GLY A 37 14.76 -1.40 10.59
C GLY A 37 15.13 -2.21 9.38
N SER A 38 14.46 -2.02 8.26
CA SER A 38 14.76 -2.75 7.06
C SER A 38 15.89 -2.11 6.28
N ASN A 39 16.71 -2.95 5.69
CA ASN A 39 17.77 -2.48 4.83
C ASN A 39 17.93 -3.48 3.70
N PRO A 40 17.48 -3.18 2.47
CA PRO A 40 17.03 -1.85 2.06
C PRO A 40 15.67 -1.50 2.62
N LEU A 41 15.27 -0.26 2.41
CA LEU A 41 14.01 0.23 2.92
C LEU A 41 12.86 -0.60 2.38
N SER A 42 11.85 -0.78 3.19
CA SER A 42 10.72 -1.63 2.83
C SER A 42 9.42 -0.98 3.26
N TYR A 43 8.41 -1.12 2.43
CA TYR A 43 7.07 -0.64 2.72
C TYR A 43 6.08 -1.76 2.51
N SER A 44 4.96 -1.70 3.20
CA SER A 44 3.87 -2.67 3.02
C SER A 44 2.61 -1.94 2.61
N VAL A 45 1.97 -2.41 1.55
CA VAL A 45 0.68 -1.91 1.13
C VAL A 45 -0.35 -2.81 1.80
N LEU A 46 -1.16 -2.22 2.68
CA LEU A 46 -2.08 -2.99 3.51
C LEU A 46 -3.49 -2.90 2.94
N ALA A 47 -4.11 -4.03 2.75
CA ALA A 47 -5.46 -4.13 2.21
C ALA A 47 -6.39 -4.73 3.25
N PRO A 48 -7.67 -4.48 3.16
CA PRO A 48 -8.62 -4.98 4.17
C PRO A 48 -8.81 -6.49 4.14
N ASN A 49 -8.54 -7.14 3.03
CA ASN A 49 -8.64 -8.59 2.97
C ASN A 49 -7.73 -9.15 1.89
N LYS A 50 -7.61 -10.46 1.86
CA LYS A 50 -6.68 -11.11 0.96
C LYS A 50 -7.08 -10.95 -0.50
N PHE A 51 -8.36 -10.95 -0.78
CA PHE A 51 -8.83 -10.80 -2.14
C PHE A 51 -8.36 -9.47 -2.74
N ILE A 52 -8.52 -8.39 -1.99
CA ILE A 52 -8.09 -7.08 -2.46
C ILE A 52 -6.57 -7.02 -2.55
N SER A 53 -5.88 -7.58 -1.56
CA SER A 53 -4.43 -7.59 -1.57
C SER A 53 -3.88 -8.28 -2.80
N ASP A 54 -4.41 -9.45 -3.13
CA ASP A 54 -3.93 -10.23 -4.28
C ASP A 54 -4.25 -9.54 -5.59
N TRP A 55 -5.46 -8.99 -5.70
CA TRP A 55 -5.86 -8.31 -6.93
C TRP A 55 -4.99 -7.08 -7.18
N VAL A 56 -4.73 -6.31 -6.12
CA VAL A 56 -3.95 -5.10 -6.25
C VAL A 56 -2.51 -5.44 -6.62
N GLU A 57 -1.95 -6.45 -5.99
CA GLU A 57 -0.59 -6.84 -6.31
C GLU A 57 -0.48 -7.26 -7.77
N ASP A 58 -1.43 -8.05 -8.26
CA ASP A 58 -1.39 -8.56 -9.62
C ASP A 58 -1.64 -7.47 -10.67
N ASN A 59 -2.53 -6.55 -10.37
CA ASN A 59 -2.96 -5.60 -11.39
C ASN A 59 -2.35 -4.22 -11.24
N TYR A 60 -1.95 -3.83 -10.04
CA TYR A 60 -1.45 -2.50 -9.80
C TYR A 60 -0.10 -2.47 -9.09
N GLY A 61 0.47 -3.62 -8.78
CA GLY A 61 1.70 -3.67 -8.00
C GLY A 61 2.84 -2.90 -8.62
N ILE A 62 3.09 -3.14 -9.90
CA ILE A 62 4.16 -2.46 -10.60
C ILE A 62 3.87 -0.98 -10.72
N THR A 63 2.62 -0.65 -11.01
CA THR A 63 2.22 0.76 -11.14
C THR A 63 2.43 1.51 -9.83
N ILE A 64 2.03 0.91 -8.72
CA ILE A 64 2.19 1.54 -7.42
C ILE A 64 3.67 1.75 -7.12
N LYS A 65 4.48 0.73 -7.38
CA LYS A 65 5.91 0.84 -7.11
C LYS A 65 6.55 1.92 -7.97
N GLU A 66 6.17 1.99 -9.23
CA GLU A 66 6.72 3.00 -10.12
C GLU A 66 6.35 4.40 -9.67
N ARG A 67 5.11 4.59 -9.25
CA ARG A 67 4.67 5.90 -8.82
C ARG A 67 5.32 6.31 -7.52
N LEU A 68 5.45 5.37 -6.58
CA LEU A 68 6.15 5.67 -5.34
C LEU A 68 7.61 6.01 -5.61
N SER A 69 8.24 5.30 -6.50
CA SER A 69 9.62 5.58 -6.86
C SER A 69 9.76 6.97 -7.45
N ALA A 70 8.84 7.36 -8.31
CA ALA A 70 8.88 8.68 -8.94
C ALA A 70 8.65 9.79 -7.92
N ILE A 71 7.71 9.59 -7.01
CA ILE A 71 7.38 10.62 -6.05
C ILE A 71 8.47 10.79 -5.01
N THR A 72 9.05 9.68 -4.55
CA THR A 72 10.04 9.73 -3.49
C THR A 72 11.46 9.83 -4.00
N SER A 73 11.66 9.63 -5.28
CA SER A 73 12.98 9.58 -5.91
C SER A 73 13.83 8.43 -5.38
N MET A 74 13.22 7.45 -4.75
CA MET A 74 13.93 6.28 -4.27
C MET A 74 13.79 5.16 -5.27
N LYS A 75 14.88 4.47 -5.55
CA LYS A 75 14.85 3.39 -6.51
C LYS A 75 15.04 2.03 -5.87
N ASP A 76 15.67 2.00 -4.71
CA ASP A 76 15.95 0.77 -4.06
C ASP A 76 15.11 0.62 -2.84
N PHE A 77 13.92 0.12 -2.98
CA PHE A 77 13.09 -0.22 -1.84
C PHE A 77 12.22 -1.42 -2.19
N ASN A 78 11.81 -2.14 -1.18
CA ASN A 78 10.93 -3.28 -1.35
C ASN A 78 9.50 -2.88 -1.08
N LEU A 79 8.58 -3.46 -1.83
CA LEU A 79 7.18 -3.19 -1.63
C LEU A 79 6.46 -4.51 -1.44
N ASN A 80 5.83 -4.68 -0.30
CA ASN A 80 5.11 -5.89 0.05
C ASN A 80 3.63 -5.63 0.06
N PHE A 81 2.82 -6.64 -0.24
CA PHE A 81 1.37 -6.49 -0.24
C PHE A 81 0.82 -7.43 0.82
N GLU A 82 0.17 -6.87 1.82
CA GLU A 82 -0.24 -7.62 2.99
C GLU A 82 -1.66 -7.25 3.39
N ILE A 83 -2.25 -8.00 4.28
CA ILE A 83 -3.57 -7.73 4.79
C ILE A 83 -3.43 -6.89 6.05
N PHE A 84 -4.26 -5.86 6.15
CA PHE A 84 -4.26 -5.04 7.36
C PHE A 84 -4.91 -5.85 8.47
N VAL A 85 -4.20 -6.00 9.58
CA VAL A 85 -4.72 -6.73 10.72
C VAL A 85 -4.91 -5.75 11.85
N ASP A 86 -6.16 -5.62 12.27
CA ASP A 86 -6.52 -4.77 13.37
C ASP A 86 -5.80 -5.20 14.63
N TYR A 87 -5.46 -4.27 15.45
CA TYR A 87 -4.80 -4.54 16.72
C TYR A 87 -5.59 -5.53 17.55
N TYR A 88 -6.89 -5.38 17.57
CA TYR A 88 -7.75 -6.26 18.33
C TYR A 88 -7.65 -7.70 17.83
N GLU A 89 -7.67 -7.88 16.54
CA GLU A 89 -7.54 -9.20 15.97
C GLU A 89 -6.19 -9.80 16.26
N LYS A 90 -5.15 -8.98 16.22
CA LYS A 90 -3.83 -9.47 16.53
C LYS A 90 -3.76 -9.96 17.93
N ASN A 91 -4.34 -9.28 18.88
CA ASN A 91 -4.32 -9.68 20.25
C ASN A 91 -5.10 -10.97 20.49
N ILE A 92 -6.21 -11.11 19.81
CA ILE A 92 -6.99 -12.32 19.94
C ILE A 92 -6.23 -13.50 19.37
N SER A 93 -5.58 -13.30 18.25
CA SER A 93 -4.83 -14.36 17.62
C SER A 93 -3.68 -14.80 18.46
N ALA A 94 -3.16 -13.96 19.28
CA ALA A 94 -2.01 -14.30 20.09
C ALA A 94 -2.35 -15.23 21.23
N GLU A 95 -3.61 -15.39 21.54
CA GLU A 95 -3.95 -16.29 22.61
C GLU A 95 -3.93 -17.75 22.23
#